data_a4ffa8904ff39706c0a7a463f5d30e0c
#
_entry.id   a4ffa8904ff39706c0a7a463f5d30e0c
#
_cell.length_a   1.000
_cell.length_b   1.000
_cell.length_c   1.000
_cell.angle_alpha   90.00
_cell.angle_beta   90.00
_cell.angle_gamma   90.00
#
_symmetry.space_group_name_H-M   'P 1'
#
loop_
_entity.id
_entity.type
_entity.pdbx_description
1 polymer ?
#
loop_
_entity_poly.entity_id
_entity_poly.type
_entity_poly.pdbx_seq_one_letter_code
_entity_poly.pdbx_strand_id
1 'polypeptide(L)'
;MSIKTFIPSGFPGEREIIIPADLLDSIINNPVTEQLYVTHIGYYPNAKCHYRERPIRAEQYIFIYCENGIGWVEYNGERMTLAKDQFIILPPYEKHAYGSGDKKSWSIYWLHFKGTNAPFFNSIMGRSIEIKDADNSRIQDRLILFAEIYRNIEHDIYDLENLQYTSFCLMHFLASLKYIKSFREIKTIGKIDNIQKCIQFMKDHLEEKITLSDIADFSGYSITRINALFRTETGVTPMEYFSNLKIQRACKYLRDSDLKIKEIAFKLNYFDQFHFSKNFYKKIGIPPLKYRKMVQTKDTI
;
A
#
# COMPACT_ATOMS: atom_id res chain seq x y z
N MET A 1 -43.03 -12.49 -24.20
CA MET A 1 -42.10 -11.72 -23.34
C MET A 1 -41.39 -12.72 -22.44
N SER A 2 -40.07 -12.92 -22.62
CA SER A 2 -39.32 -13.82 -21.74
C SER A 2 -39.18 -13.14 -20.39
N ILE A 3 -39.62 -13.79 -19.32
CA ILE A 3 -39.47 -13.32 -17.95
C ILE A 3 -37.96 -13.29 -17.68
N LYS A 4 -37.40 -12.08 -17.50
CA LYS A 4 -36.00 -11.95 -17.09
C LYS A 4 -35.84 -12.52 -15.67
N THR A 5 -35.26 -13.69 -15.58
CA THR A 5 -34.92 -14.27 -14.29
C THR A 5 -33.64 -13.67 -13.75
N PHE A 6 -33.75 -12.79 -12.77
CA PHE A 6 -32.60 -12.23 -12.07
C PHE A 6 -32.15 -13.19 -10.98
N ILE A 7 -30.86 -13.48 -10.94
CA ILE A 7 -30.24 -14.44 -10.02
C ILE A 7 -29.34 -13.70 -9.04
N PRO A 8 -29.64 -13.66 -7.76
CA PRO A 8 -28.79 -12.98 -6.78
C PRO A 8 -27.58 -13.81 -6.34
N SER A 9 -27.66 -15.15 -6.37
CA SER A 9 -26.62 -16.13 -5.98
C SER A 9 -27.05 -17.51 -6.48
N GLY A 10 -26.23 -18.55 -6.30
CA GLY A 10 -26.51 -19.91 -6.77
C GLY A 10 -25.85 -20.22 -8.12
N PHE A 11 -24.74 -19.58 -8.41
CA PHE A 11 -23.98 -19.83 -9.65
C PHE A 11 -23.12 -21.09 -9.52
N PRO A 12 -23.02 -21.93 -10.56
CA PRO A 12 -22.16 -23.09 -10.53
C PRO A 12 -20.71 -22.71 -10.18
N GLY A 13 -20.16 -23.31 -9.11
CA GLY A 13 -18.80 -23.04 -8.64
C GLY A 13 -18.65 -21.75 -7.81
N GLU A 14 -19.75 -21.12 -7.40
CA GLU A 14 -19.68 -20.00 -6.47
C GLU A 14 -19.09 -20.41 -5.12
N ARG A 15 -18.42 -19.48 -4.49
CA ARG A 15 -17.91 -19.61 -3.12
C ARG A 15 -18.31 -18.36 -2.34
N GLU A 16 -18.90 -18.56 -1.18
CA GLU A 16 -19.37 -17.49 -0.31
C GLU A 16 -19.19 -17.89 1.15
N ILE A 17 -18.68 -16.99 1.96
CA ILE A 17 -18.64 -17.12 3.41
C ILE A 17 -19.30 -15.89 4.02
N ILE A 18 -20.20 -16.12 4.96
CA ILE A 18 -20.88 -15.09 5.74
C ILE A 18 -20.42 -15.24 7.19
N ILE A 19 -19.91 -14.17 7.79
CA ILE A 19 -19.55 -14.17 9.21
C ILE A 19 -20.84 -14.31 10.03
N PRO A 20 -20.96 -15.32 10.90
CA PRO A 20 -22.10 -15.50 11.77
C PRO A 20 -22.36 -14.30 12.69
N ALA A 21 -23.62 -13.99 12.95
CA ALA A 21 -24.00 -12.82 13.74
C ALA A 21 -23.52 -12.88 15.20
N ASP A 22 -23.41 -14.08 15.77
CA ASP A 22 -22.91 -14.33 17.13
C ASP A 22 -21.41 -13.98 17.31
N LEU A 23 -20.64 -14.00 16.20
CA LEU A 23 -19.24 -13.57 16.22
C LEU A 23 -19.05 -12.05 16.14
N LEU A 24 -20.04 -11.33 15.62
CA LEU A 24 -19.90 -9.88 15.43
C LEU A 24 -19.61 -9.13 16.72
N ASP A 25 -20.20 -9.54 17.84
CA ASP A 25 -19.94 -8.93 19.15
C ASP A 25 -18.47 -9.10 19.58
N SER A 26 -17.90 -10.27 19.34
CA SER A 26 -16.47 -10.51 19.63
C SER A 26 -15.56 -9.68 18.72
N ILE A 27 -15.94 -9.54 17.44
CA ILE A 27 -15.18 -8.76 16.45
C ILE A 27 -15.21 -7.27 16.79
N ILE A 28 -16.36 -6.69 17.10
CA ILE A 28 -16.49 -5.25 17.37
C ILE A 28 -15.95 -4.83 18.73
N ASN A 29 -15.84 -5.76 19.68
CA ASN A 29 -15.27 -5.50 21.01
C ASN A 29 -13.77 -5.80 21.10
N ASN A 30 -13.11 -6.21 20.03
CA ASN A 30 -11.67 -6.43 20.00
C ASN A 30 -10.96 -5.24 19.33
N PRO A 31 -9.93 -4.61 19.93
CA PRO A 31 -9.30 -3.39 19.45
C PRO A 31 -8.58 -3.52 18.09
N VAL A 32 -8.30 -4.75 17.64
CA VAL A 32 -7.71 -5.01 16.32
C VAL A 32 -8.80 -5.18 15.28
N THR A 33 -9.75 -6.07 15.52
CA THR A 33 -10.78 -6.42 14.53
C THR A 33 -11.84 -5.34 14.38
N GLU A 34 -12.15 -4.54 15.42
CA GLU A 34 -13.09 -3.42 15.32
C GLU A 34 -12.68 -2.36 14.29
N GLN A 35 -11.35 -2.27 14.01
CA GLN A 35 -10.84 -1.27 13.09
C GLN A 35 -11.24 -1.53 11.65
N LEU A 36 -11.20 -2.81 11.24
CA LEU A 36 -11.59 -3.21 9.88
C LEU A 36 -11.79 -4.72 9.83
N TYR A 37 -12.98 -5.17 9.46
CA TYR A 37 -13.32 -6.60 9.40
C TYR A 37 -14.23 -6.93 8.23
N VAL A 38 -14.10 -8.17 7.74
CA VAL A 38 -14.97 -8.75 6.72
C VAL A 38 -16.27 -9.20 7.37
N THR A 39 -17.39 -9.00 6.69
CA THR A 39 -18.69 -9.57 7.07
C THR A 39 -19.17 -10.65 6.11
N HIS A 40 -18.81 -10.49 4.82
CA HIS A 40 -19.09 -11.45 3.76
C HIS A 40 -17.95 -11.43 2.77
N ILE A 41 -17.61 -12.56 2.19
CA ILE A 41 -16.60 -12.66 1.15
C ILE A 41 -16.95 -13.77 0.19
N GLY A 42 -16.67 -13.58 -1.09
CA GLY A 42 -16.98 -14.61 -2.07
C GLY A 42 -16.40 -14.38 -3.46
N TYR A 43 -16.65 -15.39 -4.29
CA TYR A 43 -16.32 -15.42 -5.70
C TYR A 43 -17.47 -16.00 -6.48
N TYR A 44 -17.95 -15.28 -7.49
CA TYR A 44 -18.98 -15.75 -8.42
C TYR A 44 -18.38 -15.95 -9.80
N PRO A 45 -18.09 -17.20 -10.21
CA PRO A 45 -17.60 -17.49 -11.55
C PRO A 45 -18.71 -17.41 -12.57
N ASN A 46 -18.44 -16.75 -13.69
CA ASN A 46 -19.32 -16.75 -14.87
C ASN A 46 -20.81 -16.44 -14.56
N ALA A 47 -21.06 -15.55 -13.61
CA ALA A 47 -22.38 -15.22 -13.10
C ALA A 47 -23.24 -14.52 -14.16
N LYS A 48 -24.09 -15.29 -14.82
CA LYS A 48 -25.01 -14.83 -15.85
C LYS A 48 -26.34 -14.39 -15.24
N CYS A 49 -26.89 -13.29 -15.73
CA CYS A 49 -28.12 -12.67 -15.20
C CYS A 49 -28.02 -12.32 -13.71
N HIS A 50 -26.80 -12.12 -13.20
CA HIS A 50 -26.61 -11.67 -11.83
C HIS A 50 -27.25 -10.30 -11.61
N TYR A 51 -28.00 -10.16 -10.51
CA TYR A 51 -28.59 -8.89 -10.10
C TYR A 51 -28.72 -8.81 -8.60
N ARG A 52 -28.23 -7.74 -8.04
CA ARG A 52 -28.43 -7.38 -6.62
C ARG A 52 -28.83 -5.91 -6.54
N GLU A 53 -29.82 -5.63 -5.72
CA GLU A 53 -30.19 -4.29 -5.28
C GLU A 53 -30.05 -4.20 -3.78
N ARG A 54 -29.44 -3.14 -3.30
CA ARG A 54 -29.19 -2.87 -1.88
C ARG A 54 -29.97 -1.63 -1.45
N PRO A 55 -30.80 -1.73 -0.41
CA PRO A 55 -31.54 -0.60 0.11
C PRO A 55 -30.61 0.37 0.85
N ILE A 56 -31.08 1.57 1.10
CA ILE A 56 -30.35 2.62 1.87
C ILE A 56 -29.91 2.11 3.25
N ARG A 57 -30.55 1.09 3.81
CA ARG A 57 -30.23 0.51 5.14
C ARG A 57 -29.05 -0.48 5.12
N ALA A 58 -28.43 -0.75 3.98
CA ALA A 58 -27.25 -1.62 3.94
C ALA A 58 -26.08 -0.93 4.65
N GLU A 59 -25.63 -1.50 5.77
CA GLU A 59 -24.64 -0.90 6.67
C GLU A 59 -23.18 -1.22 6.29
N GLN A 60 -22.98 -1.99 5.22
CA GLN A 60 -21.69 -2.54 4.86
C GLN A 60 -21.12 -1.81 3.65
N TYR A 61 -19.81 -1.61 3.64
CA TYR A 61 -19.07 -1.30 2.43
C TYR A 61 -19.00 -2.54 1.56
N ILE A 62 -19.14 -2.38 0.24
CA ILE A 62 -19.13 -3.50 -0.71
C ILE A 62 -18.03 -3.26 -1.73
N PHE A 63 -17.02 -4.14 -1.72
CA PHE A 63 -16.00 -4.22 -2.75
C PHE A 63 -16.42 -5.23 -3.81
N ILE A 64 -16.27 -4.87 -5.09
CA ILE A 64 -16.49 -5.74 -6.24
C ILE A 64 -15.32 -5.55 -7.21
N TYR A 65 -14.64 -6.63 -7.58
CA TYR A 65 -13.62 -6.65 -8.62
C TYR A 65 -14.06 -7.59 -9.75
N CYS A 66 -14.07 -7.08 -10.97
CA CYS A 66 -14.39 -7.87 -12.15
C CYS A 66 -13.11 -8.55 -12.68
N GLU A 67 -13.01 -9.85 -12.48
CA GLU A 67 -11.90 -10.69 -12.98
C GLU A 67 -12.03 -10.95 -14.48
N ASN A 68 -13.26 -11.21 -14.93
CA ASN A 68 -13.54 -11.50 -16.31
C ASN A 68 -14.96 -11.10 -16.71
N GLY A 69 -15.16 -10.83 -17.99
CA GLY A 69 -16.46 -10.42 -18.49
C GLY A 69 -16.78 -8.94 -18.26
N ILE A 70 -18.07 -8.63 -18.11
CA ILE A 70 -18.53 -7.25 -17.95
C ILE A 70 -19.87 -7.23 -17.18
N GLY A 71 -19.95 -6.31 -16.23
CA GLY A 71 -21.16 -5.99 -15.50
C GLY A 71 -21.44 -4.50 -15.47
N TRP A 72 -22.38 -4.12 -14.64
CA TRP A 72 -22.77 -2.73 -14.41
C TRP A 72 -23.04 -2.48 -12.94
N VAL A 73 -22.86 -1.25 -12.53
CA VAL A 73 -23.21 -0.75 -11.19
C VAL A 73 -24.02 0.53 -11.37
N GLU A 74 -25.10 0.66 -10.61
CA GLU A 74 -25.92 1.86 -10.52
C GLU A 74 -25.79 2.42 -9.11
N TYR A 75 -25.30 3.64 -9.04
CA TYR A 75 -25.02 4.32 -7.79
C TYR A 75 -25.17 5.83 -7.98
N ASN A 76 -25.81 6.53 -7.03
CA ASN A 76 -26.07 7.98 -7.10
C ASN A 76 -26.86 8.40 -8.37
N GLY A 77 -27.74 7.55 -8.89
CA GLY A 77 -28.50 7.81 -10.11
C GLY A 77 -27.69 7.63 -11.40
N GLU A 78 -26.41 7.30 -11.31
CA GLU A 78 -25.54 7.04 -12.46
C GLU A 78 -25.33 5.53 -12.64
N ARG A 79 -25.39 5.07 -13.89
CA ARG A 79 -25.08 3.71 -14.27
C ARG A 79 -23.74 3.64 -14.94
N MET A 80 -22.79 2.94 -14.32
CA MET A 80 -21.44 2.76 -14.83
C MET A 80 -21.16 1.30 -15.19
N THR A 81 -20.28 1.09 -16.13
CA THR A 81 -19.80 -0.24 -16.51
C THR A 81 -18.66 -0.67 -15.59
N LEU A 82 -18.66 -1.94 -15.20
CA LEU A 82 -17.55 -2.60 -14.52
C LEU A 82 -17.03 -3.73 -15.41
N ALA A 83 -15.92 -3.50 -16.07
CA ALA A 83 -15.28 -4.44 -17.00
C ALA A 83 -14.12 -5.18 -16.31
N LYS A 84 -13.53 -6.15 -17.04
CA LYS A 84 -12.34 -6.87 -16.59
C LYS A 84 -11.26 -5.90 -16.06
N ASP A 85 -10.61 -6.30 -14.97
CA ASP A 85 -9.55 -5.57 -14.27
C ASP A 85 -9.99 -4.22 -13.66
N GLN A 86 -11.29 -4.04 -13.49
CA GLN A 86 -11.88 -2.91 -12.80
C GLN A 86 -12.48 -3.32 -11.45
N PHE A 87 -12.38 -2.44 -10.47
CA PHE A 87 -13.05 -2.59 -9.19
C PHE A 87 -13.86 -1.36 -8.82
N ILE A 88 -14.79 -1.55 -7.92
CA ILE A 88 -15.55 -0.49 -7.25
C ILE A 88 -15.69 -0.83 -5.76
N ILE A 89 -15.73 0.21 -4.93
CA ILE A 89 -16.17 0.12 -3.54
C ILE A 89 -17.42 0.98 -3.40
N LEU A 90 -18.50 0.40 -2.94
CA LEU A 90 -19.77 1.07 -2.70
C LEU A 90 -19.90 1.39 -1.20
N PRO A 91 -20.30 2.61 -0.84
CA PRO A 91 -20.44 3.02 0.56
C PRO A 91 -21.70 2.41 1.20
N PRO A 92 -21.76 2.33 2.55
CA PRO A 92 -22.95 1.96 3.28
C PRO A 92 -24.00 3.08 3.23
N TYR A 93 -25.22 2.77 3.62
CA TYR A 93 -26.37 3.68 3.79
C TYR A 93 -26.82 4.39 2.51
N GLU A 94 -26.35 3.95 1.35
CA GLU A 94 -26.74 4.49 0.06
C GLU A 94 -27.33 3.41 -0.84
N LYS A 95 -28.40 3.78 -1.57
CA LYS A 95 -29.05 2.85 -2.49
C LYS A 95 -28.13 2.60 -3.69
N HIS A 96 -27.93 1.33 -4.03
CA HIS A 96 -27.20 0.92 -5.21
C HIS A 96 -27.69 -0.42 -5.75
N ALA A 97 -27.43 -0.65 -7.03
CA ALA A 97 -27.70 -1.92 -7.69
C ALA A 97 -26.52 -2.32 -8.57
N TYR A 98 -26.31 -3.60 -8.78
CA TYR A 98 -25.28 -4.10 -9.66
C TYR A 98 -25.64 -5.46 -10.24
N GLY A 99 -25.02 -5.80 -11.36
CA GLY A 99 -25.26 -7.10 -11.99
C GLY A 99 -24.51 -7.30 -13.30
N SER A 100 -24.67 -8.48 -13.88
CA SER A 100 -24.19 -8.77 -15.23
C SER A 100 -25.19 -8.30 -16.27
N GLY A 101 -24.74 -8.13 -17.52
CA GLY A 101 -25.63 -7.81 -18.63
C GLY A 101 -26.50 -9.01 -19.05
N ASP A 102 -27.61 -8.73 -19.74
CA ASP A 102 -28.58 -9.76 -20.16
C ASP A 102 -27.99 -10.88 -21.03
N LYS A 103 -26.93 -10.57 -21.81
CA LYS A 103 -26.26 -11.49 -22.73
C LYS A 103 -24.81 -11.79 -22.38
N LYS A 104 -24.31 -11.17 -21.32
CA LYS A 104 -22.91 -11.29 -20.88
C LYS A 104 -22.90 -11.78 -19.44
N SER A 105 -21.95 -12.61 -19.11
CA SER A 105 -21.63 -13.00 -17.75
C SER A 105 -20.42 -12.23 -17.26
N TRP A 106 -20.23 -12.20 -15.97
CA TRP A 106 -19.00 -11.74 -15.35
C TRP A 106 -18.52 -12.72 -14.28
N SER A 107 -17.23 -12.72 -14.03
CA SER A 107 -16.64 -13.37 -12.88
C SER A 107 -16.15 -12.31 -11.93
N ILE A 108 -16.58 -12.38 -10.67
CA ILE A 108 -16.28 -11.34 -9.69
C ILE A 108 -15.75 -11.92 -8.39
N TYR A 109 -14.73 -11.26 -7.85
CA TYR A 109 -14.41 -11.32 -6.43
C TYR A 109 -15.14 -10.19 -5.72
N TRP A 110 -15.73 -10.49 -4.59
CA TRP A 110 -16.48 -9.51 -3.82
C TRP A 110 -16.29 -9.73 -2.33
N LEU A 111 -16.31 -8.66 -1.55
CA LEU A 111 -16.35 -8.71 -0.11
C LEU A 111 -17.15 -7.54 0.47
N HIS A 112 -17.78 -7.78 1.59
CA HIS A 112 -18.38 -6.75 2.42
C HIS A 112 -17.55 -6.55 3.66
N PHE A 113 -17.37 -5.31 4.07
CA PHE A 113 -16.58 -4.98 5.24
C PHE A 113 -17.18 -3.83 6.04
N LYS A 114 -16.80 -3.77 7.30
CA LYS A 114 -17.13 -2.71 8.26
C LYS A 114 -15.88 -2.38 9.08
N GLY A 115 -16.00 -1.39 9.94
CA GLY A 115 -14.98 -1.03 10.92
C GLY A 115 -14.77 0.47 11.05
N THR A 116 -14.15 0.88 12.14
CA THR A 116 -13.90 2.29 12.47
C THR A 116 -12.97 2.97 11.46
N ASN A 117 -12.08 2.19 10.80
CA ASN A 117 -11.17 2.67 9.76
C ASN A 117 -11.75 2.56 8.33
N ALA A 118 -12.92 1.97 8.12
CA ALA A 118 -13.50 1.86 6.78
C ALA A 118 -13.70 3.21 6.07
N PRO A 119 -14.10 4.32 6.74
CA PRO A 119 -14.22 5.63 6.12
C PRO A 119 -12.89 6.19 5.55
N PHE A 120 -11.75 5.69 6.01
CA PHE A 120 -10.44 6.08 5.46
C PHE A 120 -10.33 5.81 3.96
N PHE A 121 -11.10 4.88 3.42
CA PHE A 121 -11.11 4.50 2.01
C PHE A 121 -12.12 5.27 1.16
N ASN A 122 -12.88 6.23 1.73
CA ASN A 122 -13.91 6.99 1.01
C ASN A 122 -13.41 7.67 -0.28
N SER A 123 -12.13 8.06 -0.34
CA SER A 123 -11.53 8.72 -1.51
C SER A 123 -11.48 7.84 -2.78
N ILE A 124 -11.66 6.52 -2.65
CA ILE A 124 -11.68 5.57 -3.77
C ILE A 124 -13.04 4.90 -3.97
N MET A 125 -14.10 5.38 -3.32
CA MET A 125 -15.45 4.82 -3.39
C MET A 125 -16.30 5.47 -4.48
N GLY A 126 -17.39 4.80 -4.84
CA GLY A 126 -18.44 5.30 -5.72
C GLY A 126 -18.06 5.46 -7.18
N ARG A 127 -16.89 5.00 -7.59
CA ARG A 127 -16.41 5.06 -8.98
C ARG A 127 -15.71 3.77 -9.39
N SER A 128 -15.82 3.43 -10.67
CA SER A 128 -15.05 2.32 -11.25
C SER A 128 -13.58 2.75 -11.40
N ILE A 129 -12.67 1.93 -10.90
CA ILE A 129 -11.22 2.16 -10.97
C ILE A 129 -10.59 0.99 -11.71
N GLU A 130 -9.82 1.29 -12.75
CA GLU A 130 -9.10 0.31 -13.53
C GLU A 130 -7.71 0.03 -12.91
N ILE A 131 -7.41 -1.25 -12.72
CA ILE A 131 -6.06 -1.72 -12.40
C ILE A 131 -5.46 -2.16 -13.74
N LYS A 132 -4.82 -1.23 -14.46
CA LYS A 132 -4.25 -1.54 -15.77
C LYS A 132 -3.29 -2.72 -15.68
N ASP A 133 -3.45 -3.67 -16.61
CA ASP A 133 -2.54 -4.79 -16.80
C ASP A 133 -1.23 -4.29 -17.42
N ALA A 134 -0.40 -3.68 -16.59
CA ALA A 134 0.98 -3.35 -16.91
C ALA A 134 1.89 -4.29 -16.13
N ASP A 135 3.10 -4.55 -16.62
CA ASP A 135 4.10 -5.46 -16.02
C ASP A 135 4.32 -5.28 -14.50
N ASN A 136 3.87 -4.17 -13.95
CA ASN A 136 4.00 -3.81 -12.55
C ASN A 136 2.66 -3.57 -11.82
N SER A 137 1.52 -3.97 -12.41
CA SER A 137 0.19 -3.77 -11.79
C SER A 137 0.02 -4.58 -10.50
N ARG A 138 0.74 -5.69 -10.37
CA ARG A 138 0.69 -6.61 -9.24
C ARG A 138 -0.74 -7.09 -8.93
N ILE A 139 -1.56 -7.30 -9.98
CA ILE A 139 -2.92 -7.78 -9.80
C ILE A 139 -2.95 -9.15 -9.13
N GLN A 140 -2.01 -10.05 -9.48
CA GLN A 140 -1.91 -11.38 -8.88
C GLN A 140 -1.62 -11.31 -7.38
N ASP A 141 -0.77 -10.37 -6.94
CA ASP A 141 -0.49 -10.19 -5.51
C ASP A 141 -1.73 -9.74 -4.74
N ARG A 142 -2.61 -8.92 -5.34
CA ARG A 142 -3.89 -8.55 -4.75
C ARG A 142 -4.86 -9.73 -4.66
N LEU A 143 -4.90 -10.56 -5.69
CA LEU A 143 -5.72 -11.78 -5.67
C LEU A 143 -5.19 -12.80 -4.66
N ILE A 144 -3.88 -12.86 -4.45
CA ILE A 144 -3.26 -13.67 -3.39
C ILE A 144 -3.69 -13.13 -2.00
N LEU A 145 -3.64 -11.81 -1.77
CA LEU A 145 -4.14 -11.22 -0.53
C LEU A 145 -5.62 -11.48 -0.31
N PHE A 146 -6.44 -11.39 -1.35
CA PHE A 146 -7.86 -11.74 -1.27
C PHE A 146 -8.06 -13.22 -0.91
N ALA A 147 -7.32 -14.11 -1.56
CA ALA A 147 -7.36 -15.54 -1.28
C ALA A 147 -6.88 -15.87 0.15
N GLU A 148 -5.92 -15.11 0.67
CA GLU A 148 -5.44 -15.24 2.05
C GLU A 148 -6.56 -14.90 3.04
N ILE A 149 -7.25 -13.78 2.85
CA ILE A 149 -8.43 -13.39 3.65
C ILE A 149 -9.49 -14.51 3.61
N TYR A 150 -9.81 -15.02 2.41
CA TYR A 150 -10.79 -16.06 2.23
C TYR A 150 -10.43 -17.34 2.99
N ARG A 151 -9.19 -17.84 2.82
CA ARG A 151 -8.71 -19.09 3.43
C ARG A 151 -8.68 -19.02 4.96
N ASN A 152 -8.27 -17.89 5.53
CA ASN A 152 -8.24 -17.73 6.98
C ASN A 152 -9.64 -17.82 7.58
N ILE A 153 -10.63 -17.17 6.96
CA ILE A 153 -12.02 -17.25 7.39
C ILE A 153 -12.58 -18.66 7.17
N GLU A 154 -12.26 -19.31 6.06
CA GLU A 154 -12.71 -20.67 5.73
C GLU A 154 -12.12 -21.72 6.68
N HIS A 155 -10.87 -21.54 7.13
CA HIS A 155 -10.17 -22.50 7.97
C HIS A 155 -10.78 -22.58 9.37
N ASP A 156 -10.89 -21.46 10.07
CA ASP A 156 -11.51 -21.37 11.39
C ASP A 156 -12.03 -19.95 11.65
N ILE A 157 -13.32 -19.78 11.44
CA ILE A 157 -14.01 -18.51 11.63
C ILE A 157 -14.14 -18.11 13.11
N TYR A 158 -14.05 -19.07 14.03
CA TYR A 158 -14.21 -18.84 15.47
C TYR A 158 -12.88 -18.57 16.18
N ASP A 159 -11.75 -18.76 15.50
CA ASP A 159 -10.45 -18.43 16.06
C ASP A 159 -10.20 -16.92 15.99
N LEU A 160 -10.02 -16.30 17.15
CA LEU A 160 -9.78 -14.87 17.29
C LEU A 160 -8.46 -14.43 16.62
N GLU A 161 -7.40 -15.25 16.69
CA GLU A 161 -6.11 -14.94 16.05
C GLU A 161 -6.26 -14.91 14.53
N ASN A 162 -7.01 -15.84 13.95
CA ASN A 162 -7.35 -15.85 12.53
C ASN A 162 -8.16 -14.61 12.13
N LEU A 163 -9.13 -14.17 12.95
CA LEU A 163 -9.89 -12.95 12.69
C LEU A 163 -9.02 -11.69 12.77
N GLN A 164 -8.10 -11.61 13.73
CA GLN A 164 -7.14 -10.52 13.82
C GLN A 164 -6.21 -10.48 12.61
N TYR A 165 -5.65 -11.63 12.23
CA TYR A 165 -4.80 -11.73 11.04
C TYR A 165 -5.56 -11.34 9.76
N THR A 166 -6.82 -11.79 9.63
CA THR A 166 -7.71 -11.40 8.53
C THR A 166 -7.92 -9.89 8.46
N SER A 167 -8.04 -9.21 9.61
CA SER A 167 -8.17 -7.73 9.66
C SER A 167 -6.92 -7.03 9.14
N PHE A 168 -5.72 -7.50 9.47
CA PHE A 168 -4.47 -6.97 8.90
C PHE A 168 -4.36 -7.23 7.40
N CYS A 169 -4.73 -8.44 6.94
CA CYS A 169 -4.75 -8.76 5.52
C CYS A 169 -5.74 -7.87 4.75
N LEU A 170 -6.94 -7.63 5.31
CA LEU A 170 -7.93 -6.74 4.72
C LEU A 170 -7.42 -5.28 4.65
N MET A 171 -6.77 -4.80 5.70
CA MET A 171 -6.16 -3.47 5.71
C MET A 171 -5.12 -3.35 4.60
N HIS A 172 -4.23 -4.33 4.46
CA HIS A 172 -3.22 -4.36 3.39
C HIS A 172 -3.86 -4.45 2.00
N PHE A 173 -4.88 -5.29 1.83
CA PHE A 173 -5.61 -5.42 0.58
C PHE A 173 -6.22 -4.08 0.14
N LEU A 174 -7.00 -3.43 1.01
CA LEU A 174 -7.62 -2.13 0.72
C LEU A 174 -6.58 -1.01 0.53
N ALA A 175 -5.49 -1.01 1.31
CA ALA A 175 -4.37 -0.09 1.12
C ALA A 175 -3.72 -0.25 -0.26
N SER A 176 -3.58 -1.49 -0.77
CA SER A 176 -3.05 -1.76 -2.11
C SER A 176 -3.91 -1.17 -3.23
N LEU A 177 -5.22 -1.04 -3.00
CA LEU A 177 -6.17 -0.42 -3.92
C LEU A 177 -6.16 1.11 -3.82
N LYS A 178 -6.02 1.65 -2.61
CA LYS A 178 -5.96 3.11 -2.38
C LYS A 178 -4.65 3.70 -2.86
N TYR A 179 -3.54 3.04 -2.57
CA TYR A 179 -2.19 3.49 -2.90
C TYR A 179 -1.62 2.72 -4.10
N ILE A 180 -2.37 2.70 -5.22
CA ILE A 180 -2.02 1.94 -6.43
C ILE A 180 -0.58 2.22 -6.89
N LYS A 181 -0.14 3.49 -6.88
CA LYS A 181 1.23 3.86 -7.27
C LYS A 181 2.27 3.22 -6.36
N SER A 182 2.16 3.42 -5.06
CA SER A 182 3.10 2.85 -4.08
C SER A 182 3.14 1.34 -4.12
N PHE A 183 1.99 0.67 -4.30
CA PHE A 183 1.92 -0.78 -4.41
C PHE A 183 2.53 -1.31 -5.72
N ARG A 184 2.43 -0.54 -6.82
CA ARG A 184 3.09 -0.87 -8.10
C ARG A 184 4.60 -0.72 -8.02
N GLU A 185 5.07 0.25 -7.27
CA GLU A 185 6.48 0.65 -7.20
C GLU A 185 7.38 -0.31 -6.40
N ILE A 186 6.87 -1.40 -5.84
CA ILE A 186 7.73 -2.51 -5.44
C ILE A 186 8.24 -3.14 -6.75
N LYS A 187 9.18 -2.45 -7.35
CA LYS A 187 9.90 -2.91 -8.53
C LYS A 187 10.50 -4.25 -8.20
N THR A 188 10.16 -5.24 -9.00
CA THR A 188 10.83 -6.53 -9.09
C THR A 188 12.31 -6.32 -8.81
N ILE A 189 12.89 -7.11 -7.90
CA ILE A 189 14.32 -7.17 -7.55
C ILE A 189 15.21 -7.41 -8.81
N GLY A 190 14.84 -6.93 -9.96
CA GLY A 190 15.52 -7.08 -11.24
C GLY A 190 15.73 -5.81 -12.06
N LYS A 191 14.98 -4.75 -11.78
CA LYS A 191 15.24 -3.42 -12.36
C LYS A 191 15.45 -2.43 -11.23
N ILE A 192 16.64 -2.48 -10.62
CA ILE A 192 17.10 -1.41 -9.73
C ILE A 192 17.06 -0.12 -10.56
N ASP A 193 16.17 0.80 -10.17
CA ASP A 193 16.08 2.13 -10.78
C ASP A 193 17.45 2.79 -10.75
N ASN A 194 17.79 3.50 -11.80
CA ASN A 194 19.06 4.20 -11.85
C ASN A 194 19.28 5.14 -10.64
N ILE A 195 18.20 5.69 -10.08
CA ILE A 195 18.27 6.45 -8.83
C ILE A 195 18.65 5.55 -7.64
N GLN A 196 18.07 4.36 -7.52
CA GLN A 196 18.42 3.41 -6.45
C GLN A 196 19.90 2.94 -6.59
N LYS A 197 20.38 2.75 -7.82
CA LYS A 197 21.79 2.46 -8.09
C LYS A 197 22.70 3.63 -7.65
N CYS A 198 22.31 4.87 -7.97
CA CYS A 198 23.04 6.05 -7.52
C CYS A 198 23.04 6.18 -6.00
N ILE A 199 21.90 5.92 -5.36
CA ILE A 199 21.80 5.92 -3.88
C ILE A 199 22.68 4.80 -3.28
N GLN A 200 22.70 3.63 -3.88
CA GLN A 200 23.59 2.56 -3.42
C GLN A 200 25.05 2.92 -3.63
N PHE A 201 25.42 3.44 -4.80
CA PHE A 201 26.76 3.97 -5.07
C PHE A 201 27.17 5.01 -4.03
N MET A 202 26.29 5.97 -3.70
CA MET A 202 26.55 6.95 -2.64
C MET A 202 26.77 6.31 -1.27
N LYS A 203 25.99 5.27 -0.92
CA LYS A 203 26.13 4.54 0.36
C LYS A 203 27.45 3.79 0.47
N ASP A 204 27.90 3.22 -0.64
CA ASP A 204 29.16 2.46 -0.70
C ASP A 204 30.39 3.38 -0.61
N HIS A 205 30.23 4.67 -1.01
CA HIS A 205 31.34 5.66 -1.06
C HIS A 205 31.18 6.78 -0.01
N LEU A 206 30.51 6.50 1.14
CA LEU A 206 30.28 7.53 2.18
C LEU A 206 31.57 8.08 2.80
N GLU A 207 32.65 7.31 2.81
CA GLU A 207 33.94 7.65 3.37
C GLU A 207 34.85 8.28 2.31
N GLU A 208 34.37 8.43 1.08
CA GLU A 208 35.12 8.98 -0.04
C GLU A 208 34.64 10.38 -0.44
N LYS A 209 35.45 11.03 -1.27
CA LYS A 209 35.05 12.30 -1.91
C LYS A 209 34.46 11.98 -3.26
N ILE A 210 33.12 12.00 -3.34
CA ILE A 210 32.44 11.91 -4.64
C ILE A 210 31.87 13.28 -5.03
N THR A 211 31.84 13.51 -6.34
CA THR A 211 31.32 14.73 -6.96
C THR A 211 30.03 14.44 -7.69
N LEU A 212 29.31 15.46 -8.10
CA LEU A 212 28.11 15.30 -8.93
C LEU A 212 28.44 14.67 -10.30
N SER A 213 29.66 14.90 -10.81
CA SER A 213 30.12 14.26 -12.05
C SER A 213 30.25 12.76 -11.87
N ASP A 214 30.86 12.29 -10.77
CA ASP A 214 31.03 10.86 -10.51
C ASP A 214 29.68 10.13 -10.45
N ILE A 215 28.65 10.78 -9.88
CA ILE A 215 27.28 10.23 -9.83
C ILE A 215 26.67 10.21 -11.24
N ALA A 216 26.88 11.26 -12.04
CA ALA A 216 26.38 11.36 -13.40
C ALA A 216 27.03 10.28 -14.29
N ASP A 217 28.34 10.13 -14.21
CA ASP A 217 29.13 9.16 -14.96
C ASP A 217 28.71 7.72 -14.58
N PHE A 218 28.55 7.44 -13.29
CA PHE A 218 28.08 6.15 -12.81
C PHE A 218 26.67 5.80 -13.34
N SER A 219 25.79 6.79 -13.40
CA SER A 219 24.39 6.59 -13.84
C SER A 219 24.23 6.54 -15.36
N GLY A 220 25.20 7.02 -16.13
CA GLY A 220 25.09 7.26 -17.56
C GLY A 220 24.17 8.42 -17.94
N TYR A 221 23.82 9.31 -16.99
CA TYR A 221 23.00 10.48 -17.21
C TYR A 221 23.80 11.79 -17.20
N SER A 222 23.28 12.79 -17.93
CA SER A 222 23.82 14.15 -17.79
C SER A 222 23.56 14.71 -16.38
N ILE A 223 24.43 15.63 -15.93
CA ILE A 223 24.29 16.33 -14.65
C ILE A 223 22.90 16.97 -14.50
N THR A 224 22.40 17.59 -15.56
CA THR A 224 21.06 18.22 -15.56
C THR A 224 19.96 17.19 -15.31
N ARG A 225 20.05 16.03 -15.99
CA ARG A 225 19.05 14.97 -15.87
C ARG A 225 19.07 14.32 -14.48
N ILE A 226 20.27 14.03 -13.92
CA ILE A 226 20.37 13.41 -12.60
C ILE A 226 19.86 14.35 -11.49
N ASN A 227 20.12 15.67 -11.59
CA ASN A 227 19.56 16.67 -10.67
C ASN A 227 18.03 16.71 -10.73
N ALA A 228 17.45 16.71 -11.93
CA ALA A 228 16.00 16.71 -12.12
C ALA A 228 15.36 15.43 -11.53
N LEU A 229 15.92 14.26 -11.83
CA LEU A 229 15.45 12.99 -11.32
C LEU A 229 15.51 12.91 -9.79
N PHE A 230 16.64 13.30 -9.18
CA PHE A 230 16.75 13.30 -7.71
C PHE A 230 15.75 14.23 -7.05
N ARG A 231 15.53 15.43 -7.60
CA ARG A 231 14.52 16.35 -7.05
C ARG A 231 13.10 15.78 -7.15
N THR A 232 12.78 15.11 -8.27
CA THR A 232 11.46 14.50 -8.47
C THR A 232 11.22 13.32 -7.52
N GLU A 233 12.24 12.45 -7.35
CA GLU A 233 12.10 11.20 -6.60
C GLU A 233 12.35 11.38 -5.08
N THR A 234 13.25 12.30 -4.70
CA THR A 234 13.70 12.43 -3.30
C THR A 234 13.41 13.81 -2.69
N GLY A 235 12.97 14.77 -3.49
CA GLY A 235 12.72 16.15 -3.07
C GLY A 235 14.00 17.02 -2.93
N VAL A 236 15.21 16.44 -3.08
CA VAL A 236 16.47 17.13 -2.87
C VAL A 236 17.46 16.88 -4.02
N THR A 237 18.56 17.65 -4.07
CA THR A 237 19.62 17.39 -5.07
C THR A 237 20.45 16.16 -4.70
N PRO A 238 21.18 15.53 -5.68
CA PRO A 238 22.06 14.38 -5.41
C PRO A 238 23.08 14.66 -4.30
N MET A 239 23.76 15.80 -4.36
CA MET A 239 24.79 16.16 -3.36
C MET A 239 24.20 16.47 -1.98
N GLU A 240 22.98 17.02 -1.94
CA GLU A 240 22.26 17.20 -0.68
C GLU A 240 21.82 15.85 -0.10
N TYR A 241 21.36 14.93 -0.93
CA TYR A 241 21.03 13.56 -0.53
C TYR A 241 22.26 12.84 0.03
N PHE A 242 23.41 12.94 -0.66
CA PHE A 242 24.68 12.38 -0.20
C PHE A 242 25.12 12.96 1.15
N SER A 243 25.00 14.29 1.31
CA SER A 243 25.26 14.95 2.60
C SER A 243 24.36 14.41 3.71
N ASN A 244 23.07 14.16 3.43
CA ASN A 244 22.15 13.57 4.40
C ASN A 244 22.58 12.15 4.81
N LEU A 245 23.00 11.31 3.85
CA LEU A 245 23.53 9.97 4.12
C LEU A 245 24.79 10.03 5.01
N LYS A 246 25.72 10.96 4.76
CA LYS A 246 26.90 11.17 5.64
C LYS A 246 26.50 11.54 7.07
N ILE A 247 25.49 12.41 7.24
CA ILE A 247 25.00 12.78 8.57
C ILE A 247 24.32 11.58 9.27
N GLN A 248 23.55 10.77 8.55
CA GLN A 248 22.99 9.53 9.11
C GLN A 248 24.07 8.55 9.58
N ARG A 249 25.14 8.40 8.79
CA ARG A 249 26.32 7.58 9.17
C ARG A 249 27.04 8.17 10.38
N ALA A 250 27.16 9.51 10.45
CA ALA A 250 27.72 10.19 11.62
C ALA A 250 26.91 9.93 12.88
N CYS A 251 25.57 9.97 12.82
CA CYS A 251 24.70 9.61 13.94
C CYS A 251 24.98 8.19 14.44
N LYS A 252 25.21 7.24 13.51
CA LYS A 252 25.57 5.86 13.88
C LYS A 252 26.93 5.81 14.58
N TYR A 253 27.98 6.47 14.07
CA TYR A 253 29.28 6.52 14.74
C TYR A 253 29.20 7.19 16.11
N LEU A 254 28.41 8.27 16.25
CA LEU A 254 28.23 8.96 17.52
C LEU A 254 27.55 8.10 18.59
N ARG A 255 26.67 7.20 18.19
CA ARG A 255 25.96 6.27 19.08
C ARG A 255 26.80 5.03 19.39
N ASP A 256 27.35 4.39 18.35
CA ASP A 256 27.84 3.00 18.40
C ASP A 256 29.39 2.95 18.54
N SER A 257 30.09 4.09 18.69
CA SER A 257 31.55 4.12 18.80
C SER A 257 32.07 5.28 19.65
N ASP A 258 33.32 5.13 20.14
CA ASP A 258 34.04 6.16 20.88
C ASP A 258 34.92 7.09 20.01
N LEU A 259 34.76 7.03 18.67
CA LEU A 259 35.50 7.87 17.74
C LEU A 259 35.33 9.34 18.10
N LYS A 260 36.47 10.09 18.18
CA LYS A 260 36.40 11.53 18.42
C LYS A 260 35.66 12.23 17.27
N ILE A 261 35.07 13.40 17.54
CA ILE A 261 34.34 14.17 16.52
C ILE A 261 35.25 14.47 15.29
N LYS A 262 36.55 14.76 15.53
CA LYS A 262 37.53 14.94 14.47
C LYS A 262 37.72 13.68 13.63
N GLU A 263 37.75 12.50 14.25
CA GLU A 263 37.92 11.22 13.57
C GLU A 263 36.71 10.89 12.70
N ILE A 264 35.50 11.15 13.21
CA ILE A 264 34.23 10.98 12.44
C ILE A 264 34.24 11.95 11.23
N ALA A 265 34.60 13.20 11.44
CA ALA A 265 34.69 14.18 10.37
C ALA A 265 35.65 13.72 9.26
N PHE A 266 36.87 13.28 9.65
CA PHE A 266 37.87 12.74 8.73
C PHE A 266 37.35 11.48 8.00
N LYS A 267 36.81 10.51 8.74
CA LYS A 267 36.30 9.27 8.18
C LYS A 267 35.16 9.48 7.16
N LEU A 268 34.33 10.49 7.36
CA LEU A 268 33.27 10.86 6.42
C LEU A 268 33.74 11.90 5.35
N ASN A 269 35.04 12.09 5.22
CA ASN A 269 35.62 12.96 4.22
C ASN A 269 35.08 14.41 4.26
N TYR A 270 34.95 14.98 5.46
CA TYR A 270 34.76 16.40 5.64
C TYR A 270 36.11 17.12 5.66
N PHE A 271 36.13 18.35 5.18
CA PHE A 271 37.36 19.18 5.14
C PHE A 271 37.99 19.30 6.54
N ASP A 272 37.18 19.58 7.55
CA ASP A 272 37.59 19.64 8.94
C ASP A 272 36.43 19.36 9.90
N GLN A 273 36.72 19.30 11.21
CA GLN A 273 35.78 19.11 12.28
C GLN A 273 34.71 20.23 12.38
N PHE A 274 35.06 21.47 12.05
CA PHE A 274 34.18 22.64 12.16
C PHE A 274 33.14 22.59 11.04
N HIS A 275 33.58 22.32 9.80
CA HIS A 275 32.68 22.11 8.66
C HIS A 275 31.71 20.95 8.91
N PHE A 276 32.19 19.83 9.42
CA PHE A 276 31.35 18.70 9.82
C PHE A 276 30.31 19.12 10.88
N SER A 277 30.78 19.75 11.98
CA SER A 277 29.90 20.12 13.10
C SER A 277 28.83 21.12 12.70
N LYS A 278 29.18 22.09 11.83
CA LYS A 278 28.21 23.05 11.26
C LYS A 278 27.15 22.36 10.40
N ASN A 279 27.59 21.44 9.55
CA ASN A 279 26.67 20.70 8.69
C ASN A 279 25.76 19.76 9.50
N PHE A 280 26.33 19.07 10.48
CA PHE A 280 25.58 18.21 11.42
C PHE A 280 24.52 19.01 12.19
N TYR A 281 24.93 20.16 12.77
CA TYR A 281 23.99 21.03 13.47
C TYR A 281 22.86 21.54 12.57
N LYS A 282 23.18 21.93 11.33
CA LYS A 282 22.17 22.37 10.35
C LYS A 282 21.10 21.31 10.07
N LYS A 283 21.48 20.02 10.08
CA LYS A 283 20.59 18.91 9.73
C LYS A 283 19.87 18.30 10.95
N ILE A 284 20.55 18.23 12.10
CA ILE A 284 20.04 17.55 13.32
C ILE A 284 19.49 18.55 14.36
N GLY A 285 19.87 19.81 14.28
CA GLY A 285 19.41 20.85 15.22
C GLY A 285 20.23 20.95 16.51
N ILE A 286 21.14 19.98 16.79
CA ILE A 286 22.01 19.99 17.97
C ILE A 286 23.45 19.62 17.58
N PRO A 287 24.48 20.13 18.32
CA PRO A 287 25.87 19.80 18.04
C PRO A 287 26.20 18.30 18.19
N PRO A 288 27.18 17.75 17.45
CA PRO A 288 27.54 16.33 17.50
C PRO A 288 27.84 15.81 18.91
N LEU A 289 28.59 16.60 19.72
CA LEU A 289 28.94 16.20 21.09
C LEU A 289 27.70 16.12 21.99
N LYS A 290 26.73 17.03 21.84
CA LYS A 290 25.47 17.01 22.59
C LYS A 290 24.62 15.83 22.16
N TYR A 291 24.56 15.55 20.85
CA TYR A 291 23.88 14.38 20.30
C TYR A 291 24.43 13.08 20.90
N ARG A 292 25.77 12.91 20.92
CA ARG A 292 26.41 11.73 21.53
C ARG A 292 25.98 11.53 22.97
N LYS A 293 26.07 12.55 23.82
CA LYS A 293 25.67 12.45 25.22
C LYS A 293 24.21 12.01 25.36
N MET A 294 23.34 12.53 24.50
CA MET A 294 21.91 12.23 24.55
C MET A 294 21.56 10.80 24.14
N VAL A 295 22.29 10.19 23.17
CA VAL A 295 22.01 8.84 22.70
C VAL A 295 22.68 7.77 23.55
N GLN A 296 23.88 8.01 24.08
CA GLN A 296 24.61 7.06 24.94
C GLN A 296 24.02 6.99 26.36
N THR A 297 23.33 8.03 26.86
CA THR A 297 22.64 7.99 28.16
C THR A 297 21.30 7.20 28.09
N LYS A 298 20.75 6.90 26.93
CA LYS A 298 19.51 6.12 26.78
C LYS A 298 19.72 4.60 26.80
N ASP A 299 20.94 4.14 26.57
CA ASP A 299 21.27 2.71 26.54
C ASP A 299 21.74 2.16 27.94
N THR A 300 21.57 2.95 29.00
CA THR A 300 21.98 2.58 30.37
C THR A 300 20.79 2.41 31.33
N ILE A 301 19.55 2.15 30.80
CA ILE A 301 18.38 1.83 31.62
C ILE A 301 17.81 0.49 31.21
#